data_abb8bfcb57a4d5e972516dcda5afa263
#
_entry.id   abb8bfcb57a4d5e972516dcda5afa263
#
_cell.length_a   1.000
_cell.length_b   1.000
_cell.length_c   1.000
_cell.angle_alpha   90.00
_cell.angle_beta   90.00
_cell.angle_gamma   90.00
#
_symmetry.space_group_name_H-M   'P 1'
#
loop_
_entity.id
_entity.type
_entity.pdbx_description
1 polymer ?
#
loop_
_entity_poly.entity_id
_entity_poly.type
_entity_poly.pdbx_seq_one_letter_code
_entity_poly.pdbx_strand_id
1 'polypeptide(L)'
;MIAALKKEIFLRKDDLQDKNLKSLYFGGGTPSILKVDELKSIIDEVLKYFSFNEDIEITLEANPDDLNQPFLRELAQTEINRLSIGTQSFFDHDLKLMNRAHNAGEAESSIKRAQDFGFENISIDLIYGSPT
;
A
#
# COMPACT_ATOMS: atom_id res chain seq x y z
N MET A 1 0.14 -2.68 -17.80
CA MET A 1 0.84 -1.97 -16.68
C MET A 1 1.80 -2.87 -15.93
N ILE A 2 1.35 -4.00 -15.41
CA ILE A 2 2.21 -4.91 -14.63
C ILE A 2 3.41 -5.39 -15.46
N ALA A 3 3.19 -5.81 -16.70
CA ALA A 3 4.28 -6.24 -17.58
C ALA A 3 5.30 -5.13 -17.82
N ALA A 4 4.85 -3.89 -17.96
CA ALA A 4 5.72 -2.72 -18.14
C ALA A 4 6.56 -2.45 -16.89
N LEU A 5 5.97 -2.56 -15.69
CA LEU A 5 6.70 -2.44 -14.43
C LEU A 5 7.77 -3.51 -14.29
N LYS A 6 7.45 -4.75 -14.60
CA LYS A 6 8.41 -5.86 -14.56
C LYS A 6 9.56 -5.63 -15.52
N LYS A 7 9.27 -5.15 -16.73
CA LYS A 7 10.29 -4.81 -17.71
C LYS A 7 11.19 -3.68 -17.21
N GLU A 8 10.61 -2.67 -16.58
CA GLU A 8 11.40 -1.55 -16.03
C GLU A 8 12.29 -2.02 -14.89
N ILE A 9 11.79 -2.88 -14.02
CA ILE A 9 12.60 -3.48 -12.94
C ILE A 9 13.83 -4.17 -13.55
N PHE A 10 13.64 -4.96 -14.57
CA PHE A 10 14.73 -5.63 -15.29
C PHE A 10 15.72 -4.64 -15.90
N LEU A 11 15.21 -3.63 -16.60
CA LEU A 11 16.05 -2.65 -17.29
C LEU A 11 16.87 -1.80 -16.32
N ARG A 12 16.34 -1.56 -15.13
CA ARG A 12 16.96 -0.68 -14.11
C ARG A 12 17.61 -1.44 -12.96
N LYS A 13 17.74 -2.75 -13.06
CA LYS A 13 18.30 -3.57 -11.98
C LYS A 13 19.72 -3.17 -11.58
N ASP A 14 20.48 -2.56 -12.49
CA ASP A 14 21.86 -2.16 -12.26
C ASP A 14 21.99 -0.72 -11.79
N ASP A 15 20.88 0.02 -11.65
CA ASP A 15 20.88 1.40 -11.15
C ASP A 15 21.26 1.47 -9.66
N LEU A 16 21.00 0.40 -8.92
CA LEU A 16 21.39 0.30 -7.52
C LEU A 16 22.62 -0.58 -7.36
N GLN A 17 23.63 -0.05 -6.69
CA GLN A 17 24.86 -0.81 -6.43
C GLN A 17 24.62 -1.89 -5.36
N ASP A 18 23.91 -1.54 -4.30
CA ASP A 18 23.55 -2.48 -3.25
C ASP A 18 22.28 -3.23 -3.67
N LYS A 19 22.41 -4.54 -3.83
CA LYS A 19 21.29 -5.42 -4.21
C LYS A 19 20.47 -5.91 -3.00
N ASN A 20 20.88 -5.56 -1.78
CA ASN A 20 20.11 -5.88 -0.57
C ASN A 20 19.21 -4.70 -0.23
N LEU A 21 17.92 -4.85 -0.48
CA LEU A 21 16.94 -3.79 -0.30
C LEU A 21 16.53 -3.65 1.16
N LYS A 22 16.46 -2.42 1.64
CA LYS A 22 15.97 -2.08 2.98
C LYS A 22 14.52 -1.64 2.96
N SER A 23 14.02 -1.20 1.81
CA SER A 23 12.62 -0.82 1.66
C SER A 23 12.13 -1.08 0.24
N LEU A 24 10.83 -1.35 0.14
CA LEU A 24 10.11 -1.45 -1.12
C LEU A 24 8.77 -0.75 -0.92
N TYR A 25 8.44 0.16 -1.80
CA TYR A 25 7.27 1.02 -1.63
C TYR A 25 6.39 0.98 -2.88
N PHE A 26 5.13 0.56 -2.69
CA PHE A 26 4.11 0.60 -3.73
C PHE A 26 3.33 1.89 -3.57
N GLY A 27 3.59 2.85 -4.45
CA GLY A 27 2.99 4.17 -4.42
C GLY A 27 2.58 4.65 -5.80
N GLY A 28 1.97 5.83 -5.82
CA GLY A 28 1.48 6.46 -7.05
C GLY A 28 0.12 5.91 -7.46
N GLY A 29 -0.82 6.78 -7.78
CA GLY A 29 -2.19 6.36 -8.02
C GLY A 29 -2.79 5.68 -6.78
N THR A 30 -3.37 4.51 -6.97
CA THR A 30 -3.95 3.72 -5.87
C THR A 30 -3.53 2.25 -6.02
N PRO A 31 -2.36 1.87 -5.50
CA PRO A 31 -1.89 0.49 -5.64
C PRO A 31 -2.82 -0.57 -5.06
N SER A 32 -3.64 -0.22 -4.08
CA SER A 32 -4.59 -1.14 -3.45
C SER A 32 -5.74 -1.60 -4.34
N ILE A 33 -5.88 -1.04 -5.54
CA ILE A 33 -6.82 -1.56 -6.54
C ILE A 33 -6.28 -2.80 -7.26
N LEU A 34 -4.99 -3.06 -7.17
CA LEU A 34 -4.39 -4.26 -7.74
C LEU A 34 -4.81 -5.49 -6.93
N LYS A 35 -4.95 -6.61 -7.62
CA LYS A 35 -5.15 -7.88 -6.94
C LYS A 35 -3.89 -8.27 -6.17
N VAL A 36 -4.05 -9.00 -5.09
CA VAL A 36 -2.90 -9.45 -4.28
C VAL A 36 -1.93 -10.29 -5.11
N ASP A 37 -2.44 -11.12 -6.01
CA ASP A 37 -1.60 -11.91 -6.91
C ASP A 37 -0.73 -11.03 -7.81
N GLU A 38 -1.25 -9.89 -8.26
CA GLU A 38 -0.50 -8.93 -9.06
C GLU A 38 0.61 -8.26 -8.24
N LEU A 39 0.30 -7.84 -7.01
CA LEU A 39 1.29 -7.30 -6.08
C LEU A 39 2.39 -8.31 -5.79
N LYS A 40 2.00 -9.54 -5.51
CA LYS A 40 2.93 -10.63 -5.25
C LYS A 40 3.83 -10.91 -6.45
N SER A 41 3.29 -10.85 -7.66
CA SER A 41 4.07 -11.07 -8.88
C SER A 41 5.13 -9.99 -9.08
N ILE A 42 4.85 -8.75 -8.67
CA ILE A 42 5.84 -7.67 -8.72
C ILE A 42 6.94 -7.91 -7.68
N ILE A 43 6.59 -8.31 -6.47
CA ILE A 43 7.56 -8.67 -5.43
C ILE A 43 8.46 -9.80 -5.91
N ASP A 44 7.90 -10.82 -6.51
CA ASP A 44 8.66 -11.96 -7.04
C ASP A 44 9.64 -11.51 -8.14
N GLU A 45 9.23 -10.55 -8.98
CA GLU A 45 10.10 -10.00 -10.02
C GLU A 45 11.28 -9.22 -9.40
N VAL A 46 11.03 -8.44 -8.36
CA VAL A 46 12.10 -7.73 -7.64
C VAL A 46 13.09 -8.73 -7.04
N LEU A 47 12.60 -9.82 -6.46
CA LEU A 47 13.44 -10.85 -5.85
C LEU A 47 14.33 -11.61 -6.82
N LYS A 48 14.06 -11.53 -8.14
CA LYS A 48 14.96 -12.11 -9.16
C LYS A 48 16.30 -11.37 -9.23
N TYR A 49 16.33 -10.08 -8.91
CA TYR A 49 17.50 -9.21 -9.11
C TYR A 49 18.02 -8.62 -7.80
N PHE A 50 17.23 -8.65 -6.75
CA PHE A 50 17.54 -8.05 -5.45
C PHE A 50 17.26 -9.06 -4.34
N SER A 51 17.91 -8.86 -3.19
CA SER A 51 17.56 -9.57 -1.96
C SER A 51 16.90 -8.60 -0.99
N PHE A 52 16.15 -9.13 -0.05
CA PHE A 52 15.52 -8.32 0.99
C PHE A 52 16.32 -8.41 2.29
N ASN A 53 16.59 -7.23 2.88
CA ASN A 53 17.15 -7.17 4.21
C ASN A 53 16.19 -7.83 5.21
N GLU A 54 16.69 -8.41 6.31
CA GLU A 54 15.86 -9.04 7.35
C GLU A 54 14.81 -8.07 7.89
N ASP A 55 15.16 -6.79 8.02
CA ASP A 55 14.28 -5.75 8.54
C ASP A 55 13.62 -4.93 7.44
N ILE A 56 13.48 -5.48 6.25
CA ILE A 56 12.91 -4.73 5.12
C ILE A 56 11.50 -4.20 5.45
N GLU A 57 11.27 -2.96 5.05
CA GLU A 57 9.94 -2.35 5.11
C GLU A 57 9.31 -2.41 3.72
N ILE A 58 8.20 -3.11 3.59
CA ILE A 58 7.46 -3.22 2.33
C ILE A 58 6.10 -2.58 2.54
N THR A 59 5.91 -1.43 1.92
CA THR A 59 4.73 -0.57 2.11
C THR A 59 3.80 -0.64 0.92
N LEU A 60 2.51 -0.70 1.19
CA LEU A 60 1.44 -0.50 0.21
C LEU A 60 0.65 0.74 0.57
N GLU A 61 0.54 1.69 -0.37
CA GLU A 61 -0.44 2.77 -0.28
C GLU A 61 -1.82 2.22 -0.56
N ALA A 62 -2.80 2.59 0.25
CA ALA A 62 -4.15 2.05 0.17
C ALA A 62 -5.20 3.10 0.44
N ASN A 63 -6.37 2.93 -0.21
CA ASN A 63 -7.58 3.65 0.16
C ASN A 63 -8.37 2.82 1.16
N PRO A 64 -9.05 3.46 2.13
CA PRO A 64 -9.84 2.75 3.13
C PRO A 64 -10.86 1.78 2.54
N ASP A 65 -11.51 2.17 1.45
CA ASP A 65 -12.54 1.37 0.78
C ASP A 65 -12.02 0.11 0.10
N ASP A 66 -10.70 0.03 -0.16
CA ASP A 66 -10.07 -1.16 -0.74
C ASP A 66 -9.65 -2.19 0.32
N LEU A 67 -9.63 -1.80 1.60
CA LEU A 67 -9.15 -2.65 2.70
C LEU A 67 -10.29 -3.50 3.29
N ASN A 68 -10.90 -4.35 2.46
CA ASN A 68 -11.90 -5.30 2.90
C ASN A 68 -11.25 -6.59 3.46
N GLN A 69 -12.05 -7.42 4.11
CA GLN A 69 -11.54 -8.63 4.76
C GLN A 69 -10.86 -9.61 3.79
N PRO A 70 -11.44 -9.94 2.62
CA PRO A 70 -10.77 -10.85 1.68
C PRO A 70 -9.41 -10.32 1.22
N PHE A 71 -9.35 -9.03 0.89
CA PHE A 71 -8.12 -8.39 0.45
C PHE A 71 -7.05 -8.43 1.55
N LEU A 72 -7.40 -8.04 2.77
CA LEU A 72 -6.47 -8.03 3.90
C LEU A 72 -6.00 -9.44 4.27
N ARG A 73 -6.89 -10.43 4.17
CA ARG A 73 -6.53 -11.82 4.45
C ARG A 73 -5.45 -12.31 3.49
N GLU A 74 -5.62 -12.04 2.20
CA GLU A 74 -4.64 -12.41 1.19
C GLU A 74 -3.35 -11.59 1.33
N LEU A 75 -3.48 -10.29 1.59
CA LEU A 75 -2.35 -9.39 1.75
C LEU A 75 -1.46 -9.79 2.93
N ALA A 76 -2.05 -10.26 4.01
CA ALA A 76 -1.32 -10.74 5.18
C ALA A 76 -0.46 -11.98 4.90
N GLN A 77 -0.71 -12.68 3.79
CA GLN A 77 0.10 -13.82 3.35
C GLN A 77 1.31 -13.39 2.50
N THR A 78 1.45 -12.11 2.21
CA THR A 78 2.56 -11.57 1.42
C THR A 78 3.64 -10.99 2.31
N GLU A 79 4.73 -10.55 1.70
CA GLU A 79 5.83 -9.87 2.38
C GLU A 79 5.51 -8.41 2.73
N ILE A 80 4.37 -7.87 2.29
CA ILE A 80 3.94 -6.52 2.63
C ILE A 80 3.67 -6.43 4.13
N ASN A 81 4.37 -5.52 4.80
CA ASN A 81 4.34 -5.42 6.25
C ASN A 81 3.98 -4.03 6.79
N ARG A 82 3.68 -3.10 5.88
CA ARG A 82 3.29 -1.74 6.25
C ARG A 82 2.21 -1.23 5.32
N LEU A 83 1.25 -0.49 5.87
CA LEU A 83 0.21 0.17 5.10
C LEU A 83 0.29 1.68 5.30
N SER A 84 0.14 2.43 4.20
CA SER A 84 -0.04 3.88 4.22
C SER A 84 -1.45 4.16 3.72
N ILE A 85 -2.34 4.55 4.63
CA ILE A 85 -3.78 4.63 4.34
C ILE A 85 -4.17 6.09 4.10
N GLY A 86 -4.66 6.37 2.90
CA GLY A 86 -5.13 7.68 2.51
C GLY A 86 -6.50 7.99 3.11
N THR A 87 -6.55 8.21 4.41
CA THR A 87 -7.78 8.52 5.16
C THR A 87 -8.32 9.89 4.80
N GLN A 88 -7.44 10.86 4.65
CA GLN A 88 -7.68 12.28 4.28
C GLN A 88 -8.37 13.07 5.39
N SER A 89 -9.44 12.56 5.97
CA SER A 89 -10.15 13.19 7.08
C SER A 89 -10.98 12.15 7.84
N PHE A 90 -11.29 12.45 9.08
CA PHE A 90 -12.28 11.72 9.90
C PHE A 90 -13.60 12.47 10.01
N PHE A 91 -13.81 13.48 9.14
CA PHE A 91 -15.05 14.25 9.10
C PHE A 91 -15.74 14.02 7.75
N ASP A 92 -17.00 13.57 7.79
CA ASP A 92 -17.77 13.28 6.57
C ASP A 92 -17.90 14.48 5.64
N HIS A 93 -18.04 15.68 6.22
CA HIS A 93 -18.13 16.93 5.45
C HIS A 93 -16.89 17.14 4.58
N ASP A 94 -15.70 16.96 5.16
CA ASP A 94 -14.44 17.13 4.43
C ASP A 94 -14.27 16.05 3.36
N LEU A 95 -14.63 14.81 3.66
CA LEU A 95 -14.53 13.70 2.72
C LEU A 95 -15.43 13.92 1.50
N LYS A 96 -16.62 14.46 1.71
CA LYS A 96 -17.53 14.84 0.60
C LYS A 96 -16.95 15.96 -0.24
N LEU A 97 -16.36 17.00 0.39
CA LEU A 97 -15.70 18.08 -0.32
C LEU A 97 -14.53 17.59 -1.18
N MET A 98 -13.80 16.61 -0.71
CA MET A 98 -12.68 16.01 -1.42
C MET A 98 -13.12 14.91 -2.40
N ASN A 99 -14.42 14.70 -2.56
CA ASN A 99 -15.00 13.69 -3.45
C ASN A 99 -14.43 12.28 -3.16
N ARG A 100 -14.32 11.93 -1.89
CA ARG A 100 -13.84 10.60 -1.47
C ARG A 100 -14.98 9.59 -1.42
N ALA A 101 -14.67 8.34 -1.78
CA ALA A 101 -15.63 7.25 -1.79
C ALA A 101 -15.98 6.77 -0.38
N HIS A 102 -15.03 6.84 0.55
CA HIS A 102 -15.23 6.39 1.92
C HIS A 102 -15.78 7.51 2.83
N ASN A 103 -16.45 7.12 3.92
CA ASN A 103 -16.85 8.02 5.00
C ASN A 103 -15.93 7.86 6.21
N ALA A 104 -16.14 8.69 7.24
CA ALA A 104 -15.31 8.67 8.45
C ALA A 104 -15.37 7.33 9.18
N GLY A 105 -16.54 6.70 9.25
CA GLY A 105 -16.72 5.40 9.88
C GLY A 105 -15.98 4.30 9.13
N GLU A 106 -16.00 4.33 7.81
CA GLU A 106 -15.26 3.38 6.98
C GLU A 106 -13.75 3.55 7.12
N ALA A 107 -13.28 4.79 7.20
CA ALA A 107 -11.86 5.07 7.41
C ALA A 107 -11.37 4.46 8.74
N GLU A 108 -12.09 4.70 9.82
CA GLU A 108 -11.75 4.16 11.14
C GLU A 108 -11.84 2.62 11.15
N SER A 109 -12.91 2.06 10.58
CA SER A 109 -13.09 0.62 10.50
C SER A 109 -12.02 -0.08 9.69
N SER A 110 -11.54 0.54 8.59
CA SER A 110 -10.48 -0.04 7.76
C SER A 110 -9.16 -0.14 8.51
N ILE A 111 -8.81 0.85 9.30
CA ILE A 111 -7.60 0.86 10.13
C ILE A 111 -7.67 -0.29 11.14
N LYS A 112 -8.79 -0.38 11.84
CA LYS A 112 -9.02 -1.42 12.85
C LYS A 112 -8.98 -2.82 12.24
N ARG A 113 -9.59 -2.97 11.09
CA ARG A 113 -9.60 -4.24 10.34
C ARG A 113 -8.19 -4.64 9.92
N ALA A 114 -7.39 -3.69 9.43
CA ALA A 114 -6.00 -3.95 9.07
C ALA A 114 -5.18 -4.41 10.29
N GLN A 115 -5.38 -3.78 11.44
CA GLN A 115 -4.73 -4.20 12.69
C GLN A 115 -5.14 -5.62 13.08
N ASP A 116 -6.41 -5.97 12.92
CA ASP A 116 -6.92 -7.32 13.22
C ASP A 116 -6.27 -8.40 12.36
N PHE A 117 -5.84 -8.05 11.15
CA PHE A 117 -5.12 -8.96 10.25
C PHE A 117 -3.60 -8.95 10.47
N GLY A 118 -3.10 -8.23 11.47
CA GLY A 118 -1.71 -8.28 11.87
C GLY A 118 -0.84 -7.14 11.35
N PHE A 119 -1.43 -6.14 10.67
CA PHE A 119 -0.68 -4.97 10.22
C PHE A 119 -0.50 -4.01 11.39
N GLU A 120 0.68 -4.05 12.02
CA GLU A 120 1.00 -3.20 13.16
C GLU A 120 1.63 -1.87 12.73
N ASN A 121 2.31 -1.85 11.59
CA ASN A 121 2.97 -0.65 11.07
C ASN A 121 2.03 0.03 10.05
N ILE A 122 1.27 1.00 10.54
CA ILE A 122 0.29 1.73 9.74
C ILE A 122 0.54 3.23 9.91
N SER A 123 0.61 3.93 8.78
CA SER A 123 0.52 5.39 8.76
C SER A 123 -0.76 5.81 8.07
N ILE A 124 -1.29 6.94 8.46
CA ILE A 124 -2.48 7.53 7.85
C ILE A 124 -2.15 8.92 7.34
N ASP A 125 -2.66 9.23 6.16
CA ASP A 125 -2.48 10.55 5.56
C ASP A 125 -3.72 11.38 5.83
N LEU A 126 -3.53 12.57 6.38
CA LEU A 126 -4.60 13.52 6.66
C LEU A 126 -4.33 14.82 5.90
N ILE A 127 -5.38 15.40 5.36
CA ILE A 127 -5.33 16.71 4.72
C ILE A 127 -5.95 17.72 5.67
N TYR A 128 -5.24 18.79 5.93
CA TYR A 128 -5.72 19.90 6.77
C TYR A 128 -5.91 21.16 5.93
N GLY A 129 -6.63 22.12 6.47
CA GLY A 129 -6.90 23.38 5.76
C GLY A 129 -7.96 23.28 4.68
N SER A 130 -8.86 22.28 4.77
CA SER A 130 -9.99 22.15 3.85
C SER A 130 -10.91 23.35 3.96
N PRO A 131 -11.54 23.82 2.85
CA PRO A 131 -12.53 24.89 2.90
C PRO A 131 -13.71 24.52 3.78
N THR A 132 -14.17 25.46 4.61
CA THR A 132 -15.32 25.27 5.50
C THR A 132 -16.59 25.89 4.94
#